data_0f501474c6d9916faf51e5b351f3f9ca
#
_entry.id   0f501474c6d9916faf51e5b351f3f9ca
#
_cell.length_a   1.000
_cell.length_b   1.000
_cell.length_c   1.000
_cell.angle_alpha   90.00
_cell.angle_beta   90.00
_cell.angle_gamma   90.00
#
_symmetry.space_group_name_H-M   'P 1'
#
loop_
_entity.id
_entity.type
_entity.pdbx_description
1 polymer ?
#
loop_
_entity_poly.entity_id
_entity_poly.type
_entity_poly.pdbx_seq_one_letter_code
_entity_poly.pdbx_strand_id
1 'polypeptide(L)'
;MSPAKGEKLIEVKGLEKHFKHVEVLRGINIDICKGDVVAVIGPSGSGKSTFLRCLNLLEEPTGGQIVFEGVDITSKETKIDQMRQKIGMVFQQFNLFTNMTVLDNVSAGPVLVKGMKKDEARKLAQSLLERVGLGDRGGAYPIQLSGGQQQRVAIARA
;
A
#
# COMPACT_ATOMS: atom_id res chain seq x y z
N MET A 1 22.14 13.39 20.73
CA MET A 1 22.70 12.81 19.49
C MET A 1 21.50 12.37 18.66
N SER A 2 21.25 13.02 17.52
CA SER A 2 20.23 12.54 16.58
C SER A 2 20.65 11.17 16.06
N PRO A 3 19.75 10.16 15.97
CA PRO A 3 20.12 8.89 15.35
C PRO A 3 20.62 9.16 13.93
N ALA A 4 21.65 8.42 13.52
CA ALA A 4 22.15 8.50 12.16
C ALA A 4 20.96 8.34 11.21
N LYS A 5 20.77 9.29 10.26
CA LYS A 5 19.72 9.20 9.24
C LYS A 5 19.89 7.85 8.54
N GLY A 6 18.93 6.96 8.72
CA GLY A 6 18.88 5.69 8.00
C GLY A 6 18.81 5.90 6.48
N GLU A 7 18.99 4.83 5.72
CA GLU A 7 18.84 4.84 4.27
C GLU A 7 17.45 5.34 3.88
N LYS A 8 17.38 6.39 3.06
CA LYS A 8 16.11 6.95 2.60
C LYS A 8 15.36 5.95 1.74
N LEU A 9 14.13 5.69 2.10
CA LEU A 9 13.22 4.82 1.36
C LEU A 9 12.31 5.61 0.43
N ILE A 10 11.74 6.72 0.94
CA ILE A 10 10.88 7.62 0.17
C ILE A 10 11.35 9.05 0.40
N GLU A 11 11.51 9.80 -0.68
CA GLU A 11 11.72 11.25 -0.65
C GLU A 11 10.56 11.93 -1.37
N VAL A 12 9.88 12.83 -0.72
CA VAL A 12 8.81 13.65 -1.28
C VAL A 12 9.28 15.09 -1.33
N LYS A 13 9.20 15.70 -2.51
CA LYS A 13 9.71 17.06 -2.76
C LYS A 13 8.63 17.91 -3.40
N GLY A 14 8.14 18.92 -2.67
CA GLY A 14 7.16 19.88 -3.14
C GLY A 14 5.87 19.24 -3.65
N LEU A 15 5.39 18.16 -3.01
CA LEU A 15 4.23 17.41 -3.49
C LEU A 15 2.97 18.25 -3.44
N GLU A 16 2.32 18.40 -4.58
CA GLU A 16 1.07 19.15 -4.74
C GLU A 16 -0.02 18.28 -5.34
N LYS A 17 -1.25 18.51 -4.88
CA LYS A 17 -2.44 17.91 -5.48
C LYS A 17 -3.62 18.86 -5.43
N HIS A 18 -4.17 19.10 -6.61
CA HIS A 18 -5.40 19.86 -6.81
C HIS A 18 -6.49 18.97 -7.39
N PHE A 19 -7.71 19.15 -6.92
CA PHE A 19 -8.93 18.60 -7.54
C PHE A 19 -9.78 19.77 -8.02
N LYS A 20 -9.82 19.98 -9.33
CA LYS A 20 -10.48 21.16 -9.95
C LYS A 20 -9.93 22.45 -9.32
N HIS A 21 -10.71 23.10 -8.46
CA HIS A 21 -10.35 24.38 -7.80
C HIS A 21 -9.92 24.20 -6.34
N VAL A 22 -9.84 22.97 -5.83
CA VAL A 22 -9.50 22.69 -4.44
C VAL A 22 -8.07 22.20 -4.37
N GLU A 23 -7.22 22.96 -3.70
CA GLU A 23 -5.85 22.58 -3.37
C GLU A 23 -5.86 21.71 -2.11
N VAL A 24 -5.47 20.43 -2.26
CA VAL A 24 -5.50 19.44 -1.17
C VAL A 24 -4.12 19.19 -0.57
N LEU A 25 -3.09 19.12 -1.40
CA LEU A 25 -1.70 19.02 -0.97
C LEU A 25 -0.94 20.25 -1.45
N ARG A 26 -0.18 20.90 -0.56
CA ARG A 26 0.40 22.23 -0.75
C ARG A 26 1.92 22.20 -0.58
N GLY A 27 2.63 21.57 -1.51
CA GLY A 27 4.08 21.56 -1.48
C GLY A 27 4.68 20.77 -0.32
N ILE A 28 4.20 19.54 -0.07
CA ILE A 28 4.67 18.67 1.02
C ILE A 28 6.10 18.20 0.73
N ASN A 29 6.97 18.35 1.74
CA ASN A 29 8.32 17.84 1.74
C ASN A 29 8.54 16.92 2.93
N ILE A 30 8.95 15.67 2.68
CA ILE A 30 9.24 14.68 3.73
C ILE A 30 10.19 13.60 3.21
N ASP A 31 11.12 13.20 4.07
CA ASP A 31 11.94 12.02 3.86
C ASP A 31 11.48 10.92 4.84
N ILE A 32 11.31 9.72 4.32
CA ILE A 32 10.98 8.52 5.11
C ILE A 32 12.13 7.53 4.93
N CYS A 33 12.72 7.09 6.02
CA CYS A 33 13.83 6.15 6.02
C CYS A 33 13.35 4.70 6.20
N LYS A 34 14.19 3.73 5.84
CA LYS A 34 13.91 2.32 6.11
C LYS A 34 13.72 2.08 7.61
N GLY A 35 12.63 1.40 7.97
CA GLY A 35 12.26 1.08 9.35
C GLY A 35 11.48 2.17 10.07
N ASP A 36 11.25 3.33 9.44
CA ASP A 36 10.41 4.36 10.02
C ASP A 36 8.95 3.91 10.13
N VAL A 37 8.32 4.32 11.23
CA VAL A 37 6.86 4.27 11.41
C VAL A 37 6.35 5.71 11.42
N VAL A 38 5.64 6.10 10.37
CA VAL A 38 5.14 7.46 10.19
C VAL A 38 3.64 7.51 10.42
N ALA A 39 3.18 8.37 11.33
CA ALA A 39 1.77 8.65 11.56
C ALA A 39 1.36 9.96 10.89
N VAL A 40 0.33 9.90 10.03
CA VAL A 40 -0.26 11.07 9.38
C VAL A 40 -1.54 11.45 10.11
N ILE A 41 -1.53 12.58 10.81
CA ILE A 41 -2.65 13.07 11.63
C ILE A 41 -3.23 14.36 11.06
N GLY A 42 -4.49 14.59 11.33
CA GLY A 42 -5.23 15.79 10.91
C GLY A 42 -6.74 15.53 10.83
N PRO A 43 -7.57 16.59 10.68
CA PRO A 43 -9.01 16.47 10.58
C PRO A 43 -9.48 15.69 9.34
N SER A 44 -10.74 15.30 9.30
CA SER A 44 -11.35 14.70 8.09
C SER A 44 -11.26 15.70 6.92
N GLY A 45 -10.95 15.20 5.73
CA GLY A 45 -10.80 16.05 4.53
C GLY A 45 -9.45 16.77 4.41
N SER A 46 -8.50 16.63 5.33
CA SER A 46 -7.20 17.32 5.28
C SER A 46 -6.20 16.72 4.27
N GLY A 47 -6.60 15.80 3.41
CA GLY A 47 -5.73 15.25 2.37
C GLY A 47 -4.88 14.03 2.77
N LYS A 48 -5.01 13.48 3.99
CA LYS A 48 -4.21 12.33 4.45
C LYS A 48 -4.26 11.12 3.50
N SER A 49 -5.47 10.72 3.11
CA SER A 49 -5.65 9.60 2.18
C SER A 49 -5.16 9.94 0.76
N THR A 50 -5.28 11.20 0.35
CA THR A 50 -4.74 11.69 -0.92
C THR A 50 -3.22 11.61 -0.91
N PHE A 51 -2.57 12.06 0.17
CA PHE A 51 -1.14 11.96 0.34
C PHE A 51 -0.65 10.50 0.23
N LEU A 52 -1.27 9.58 0.99
CA LEU A 52 -0.92 8.15 0.93
C LEU A 52 -1.11 7.56 -0.47
N ARG A 53 -2.19 7.94 -1.18
CA ARG A 53 -2.42 7.48 -2.56
C ARG A 53 -1.44 8.08 -3.57
N CYS A 54 -0.91 9.26 -3.31
CA CYS A 54 0.14 9.84 -4.15
C CYS A 54 1.45 9.07 -3.99
N LEU A 55 1.78 8.55 -2.81
CA LEU A 55 3.03 7.82 -2.57
C LEU A 55 3.21 6.56 -3.44
N ASN A 56 2.12 6.00 -3.98
CA ASN A 56 2.16 4.87 -4.91
C ASN A 56 1.49 5.19 -6.27
N LEU A 57 1.26 6.48 -6.54
CA LEU A 57 0.60 7.00 -7.74
C LEU A 57 -0.78 6.37 -8.04
N LEU A 58 -1.51 5.87 -7.03
CA LEU A 58 -2.95 5.61 -7.18
C LEU A 58 -3.74 6.91 -7.37
N GLU A 59 -3.16 8.02 -6.92
CA GLU A 59 -3.59 9.37 -7.20
C GLU A 59 -2.38 10.12 -7.78
N GLU A 60 -2.45 10.58 -9.02
CA GLU A 60 -1.37 11.32 -9.66
C GLU A 60 -1.25 12.72 -9.05
N PRO A 61 -0.08 13.11 -8.53
CA PRO A 61 0.16 14.47 -8.07
C PRO A 61 0.04 15.47 -9.23
N THR A 62 -0.33 16.70 -8.92
CA THR A 62 -0.35 17.80 -9.90
C THR A 62 0.98 18.55 -9.97
N GLY A 63 1.85 18.36 -8.98
CA GLY A 63 3.19 18.94 -8.93
C GLY A 63 4.06 18.23 -7.90
N GLY A 64 5.35 18.53 -7.96
CA GLY A 64 6.35 17.92 -7.10
C GLY A 64 6.89 16.58 -7.58
N GLN A 65 7.69 15.94 -6.74
CA GLN A 65 8.42 14.72 -7.07
C GLN A 65 8.33 13.73 -5.92
N ILE A 66 8.23 12.45 -6.26
CA ILE A 66 8.31 11.33 -5.30
C ILE A 66 9.39 10.37 -5.77
N VAL A 67 10.41 10.16 -4.95
CA VAL A 67 11.50 9.24 -5.21
C VAL A 67 11.36 8.06 -4.25
N PHE A 68 11.26 6.84 -4.77
CA PHE A 68 11.19 5.60 -4.02
C PHE A 68 12.41 4.73 -4.32
N GLU A 69 13.19 4.36 -3.31
CA GLU A 69 14.46 3.61 -3.46
C GLU A 69 15.39 4.23 -4.53
N GLY A 70 15.48 5.57 -4.57
CA GLY A 70 16.31 6.29 -5.54
C GLY A 70 15.71 6.43 -6.94
N VAL A 71 14.52 5.89 -7.20
CA VAL A 71 13.82 5.98 -8.48
C VAL A 71 12.71 7.01 -8.41
N ASP A 72 12.71 7.99 -9.29
CA ASP A 72 11.60 8.95 -9.42
C ASP A 72 10.37 8.26 -10.00
N ILE A 73 9.38 7.98 -9.14
CA ILE A 73 8.14 7.33 -9.55
C ILE A 73 7.17 8.27 -10.26
N THR A 74 7.36 9.58 -10.15
CA THR A 74 6.54 10.60 -10.84
C THR A 74 6.99 10.82 -12.30
N SER A 75 8.16 10.32 -12.69
CA SER A 75 8.63 10.37 -14.06
C SER A 75 7.78 9.47 -14.97
N LYS A 76 7.43 10.00 -16.16
CA LYS A 76 6.68 9.25 -17.19
C LYS A 76 7.46 8.04 -17.74
N GLU A 77 8.78 8.02 -17.57
CA GLU A 77 9.64 6.92 -18.00
C GLU A 77 9.63 5.74 -17.01
N THR A 78 9.15 5.96 -15.78
CA THR A 78 9.15 4.93 -14.74
C THR A 78 8.01 3.94 -14.96
N LYS A 79 8.35 2.66 -14.97
CA LYS A 79 7.37 1.56 -15.01
C LYS A 79 6.71 1.41 -13.64
N ILE A 80 5.67 2.21 -13.38
CA ILE A 80 5.03 2.34 -12.08
C ILE A 80 4.53 1.01 -11.50
N ASP A 81 4.08 0.08 -12.36
CA ASP A 81 3.60 -1.22 -11.90
C ASP A 81 4.70 -2.07 -11.25
N GLN A 82 5.97 -1.91 -11.66
CA GLN A 82 7.10 -2.55 -10.98
C GLN A 82 7.36 -1.95 -9.60
N MET A 83 7.15 -0.64 -9.44
CA MET A 83 7.29 0.04 -8.15
C MET A 83 6.14 -0.34 -7.20
N ARG A 84 4.91 -0.40 -7.70
CA ARG A 84 3.73 -0.81 -6.92
C ARG A 84 3.84 -2.24 -6.36
N GLN A 85 4.61 -3.12 -7.00
CA GLN A 85 4.89 -4.45 -6.44
C GLN A 85 5.69 -4.43 -5.13
N LYS A 86 6.36 -3.30 -4.85
CA LYS A 86 7.16 -3.10 -3.64
C LYS A 86 6.44 -2.24 -2.59
N ILE A 87 5.34 -1.57 -2.97
CA ILE A 87 4.60 -0.64 -2.12
C ILE A 87 3.22 -1.22 -1.83
N GLY A 88 3.09 -1.99 -0.76
CA GLY A 88 1.79 -2.50 -0.31
C GLY A 88 0.89 -1.39 0.22
N MET A 89 -0.42 -1.50 -0.01
CA MET A 89 -1.42 -0.56 0.52
C MET A 89 -2.63 -1.29 1.07
N VAL A 90 -3.03 -0.93 2.29
CA VAL A 90 -4.27 -1.37 2.92
C VAL A 90 -5.28 -0.23 2.89
N PHE A 91 -6.42 -0.45 2.26
CA PHE A 91 -7.50 0.54 2.15
C PHE A 91 -8.43 0.49 3.35
N GLN A 92 -9.09 1.61 3.63
CA GLN A 92 -10.08 1.70 4.71
C GLN A 92 -11.27 0.75 4.51
N GLN A 93 -11.68 0.49 3.27
CA GLN A 93 -12.76 -0.44 2.91
C GLN A 93 -12.25 -1.85 2.62
N PHE A 94 -10.97 -2.15 2.95
CA PHE A 94 -10.27 -3.42 2.75
C PHE A 94 -10.20 -3.90 1.30
N ASN A 95 -11.19 -3.64 0.46
CA ASN A 95 -11.27 -3.98 -0.97
C ASN A 95 -10.92 -5.45 -1.27
N LEU A 96 -11.44 -6.37 -0.46
CA LEU A 96 -11.30 -7.81 -0.71
C LEU A 96 -12.17 -8.22 -1.90
N PHE A 97 -11.68 -9.16 -2.69
CA PHE A 97 -12.45 -9.77 -3.78
C PHE A 97 -13.54 -10.66 -3.18
N THR A 98 -14.79 -10.23 -3.25
CA THR A 98 -15.93 -10.86 -2.59
C THR A 98 -16.27 -12.25 -3.15
N ASN A 99 -15.91 -12.50 -4.40
CA ASN A 99 -16.10 -13.75 -5.13
C ASN A 99 -14.93 -14.74 -4.99
N MET A 100 -13.92 -14.41 -4.19
CA MET A 100 -12.77 -15.24 -3.90
C MET A 100 -12.73 -15.62 -2.42
N THR A 101 -12.19 -16.80 -2.11
CA THR A 101 -11.91 -17.17 -0.73
C THR A 101 -10.84 -16.27 -0.11
N VAL A 102 -10.70 -16.32 1.20
CA VAL A 102 -9.64 -15.60 1.94
C VAL A 102 -8.26 -16.02 1.44
N LEU A 103 -8.02 -17.32 1.26
CA LEU A 103 -6.77 -17.85 0.75
C LEU A 103 -6.48 -17.35 -0.68
N ASP A 104 -7.51 -17.36 -1.55
CA ASP A 104 -7.35 -16.90 -2.93
C ASP A 104 -7.14 -15.38 -3.00
N ASN A 105 -7.77 -14.59 -2.12
CA ASN A 105 -7.48 -13.16 -1.99
C ASN A 105 -6.01 -12.86 -1.71
N VAL A 106 -5.40 -13.62 -0.78
CA VAL A 106 -3.98 -13.40 -0.40
C VAL A 106 -3.02 -13.97 -1.45
N SER A 107 -3.37 -15.10 -2.08
CA SER A 107 -2.50 -15.73 -3.10
C SER A 107 -2.61 -15.08 -4.48
N ALA A 108 -3.61 -14.23 -4.76
CA ALA A 108 -3.82 -13.62 -6.07
C ALA A 108 -2.63 -12.79 -6.56
N GLY A 109 -2.07 -11.91 -5.71
CA GLY A 109 -0.92 -11.10 -6.06
C GLY A 109 0.32 -11.92 -6.45
N PRO A 110 0.78 -12.85 -5.62
CA PRO A 110 1.87 -13.77 -5.95
C PRO A 110 1.68 -14.51 -7.28
N VAL A 111 0.48 -15.00 -7.56
CA VAL A 111 0.18 -15.73 -8.81
C VAL A 111 0.15 -14.80 -10.01
N LEU A 112 -0.68 -13.74 -9.95
CA LEU A 112 -1.00 -12.91 -11.12
C LEU A 112 0.11 -11.91 -11.45
N VAL A 113 0.81 -11.41 -10.43
CA VAL A 113 1.80 -10.33 -10.60
C VAL A 113 3.22 -10.87 -10.61
N LYS A 114 3.55 -11.81 -9.70
CA LYS A 114 4.90 -12.39 -9.60
C LYS A 114 5.06 -13.68 -10.39
N GLY A 115 4.01 -14.21 -11.03
CA GLY A 115 4.06 -15.46 -11.80
C GLY A 115 4.37 -16.70 -10.96
N MET A 116 4.14 -16.65 -9.64
CA MET A 116 4.40 -17.76 -8.73
C MET A 116 3.47 -18.94 -9.05
N LYS A 117 3.95 -20.17 -8.92
CA LYS A 117 3.10 -21.36 -9.05
C LYS A 117 1.99 -21.34 -8.00
N LYS A 118 0.79 -21.74 -8.40
CA LYS A 118 -0.42 -21.65 -7.55
C LYS A 118 -0.26 -22.33 -6.19
N ASP A 119 0.37 -23.52 -6.17
CA ASP A 119 0.58 -24.26 -4.93
C ASP A 119 1.56 -23.55 -3.98
N GLU A 120 2.63 -22.96 -4.53
CA GLU A 120 3.61 -22.17 -3.76
C GLU A 120 2.96 -20.89 -3.22
N ALA A 121 2.18 -20.19 -4.05
CA ALA A 121 1.45 -18.99 -3.66
C ALA A 121 0.43 -19.29 -2.55
N ARG A 122 -0.27 -20.43 -2.62
CA ARG A 122 -1.21 -20.84 -1.57
C ARG A 122 -0.51 -21.20 -0.25
N LYS A 123 0.65 -21.85 -0.31
CA LYS A 123 1.45 -22.12 0.90
C LYS A 123 1.91 -20.81 1.55
N LEU A 124 2.40 -19.86 0.75
CA LEU A 124 2.76 -18.52 1.23
C LEU A 124 1.55 -17.82 1.83
N ALA A 125 0.42 -17.79 1.14
CA ALA A 125 -0.81 -17.18 1.62
C ALA A 125 -1.28 -17.80 2.94
N GLN A 126 -1.22 -19.13 3.08
CA GLN A 126 -1.55 -19.82 4.31
C GLN A 126 -0.67 -19.39 5.47
N SER A 127 0.65 -19.31 5.28
CA SER A 127 1.57 -18.86 6.33
C SER A 127 1.33 -17.39 6.73
N LEU A 128 0.97 -16.52 5.78
CA LEU A 128 0.62 -15.13 6.08
C LEU A 128 -0.70 -15.03 6.87
N LEU A 129 -1.69 -15.85 6.53
CA LEU A 129 -2.94 -15.92 7.28
C LEU A 129 -2.73 -16.41 8.71
N GLU A 130 -1.86 -17.41 8.92
CA GLU A 130 -1.48 -17.87 10.25
C GLU A 130 -0.83 -16.75 11.08
N ARG A 131 0.06 -15.95 10.49
CA ARG A 131 0.69 -14.80 11.16
C ARG A 131 -0.30 -13.74 11.63
N VAL A 132 -1.43 -13.58 10.94
CA VAL A 132 -2.50 -12.65 11.33
C VAL A 132 -3.62 -13.32 12.12
N GLY A 133 -3.44 -14.59 12.54
CA GLY A 133 -4.39 -15.33 13.36
C GLY A 133 -5.67 -15.75 12.63
N LEU A 134 -5.55 -16.08 11.33
CA LEU A 134 -6.66 -16.50 10.46
C LEU A 134 -6.34 -17.78 9.66
N GLY A 135 -5.42 -18.61 10.16
CA GLY A 135 -4.99 -19.83 9.47
C GLY A 135 -6.13 -20.83 9.22
N ASP A 136 -7.15 -20.85 10.08
CA ASP A 136 -8.36 -21.68 9.98
C ASP A 136 -9.43 -21.09 9.05
N ARG A 137 -9.23 -19.87 8.53
CA ARG A 137 -10.21 -19.12 7.74
C ARG A 137 -9.92 -19.08 6.24
N GLY A 138 -8.92 -19.79 5.76
CA GLY A 138 -8.51 -19.76 4.36
C GLY A 138 -9.62 -20.10 3.36
N GLY A 139 -10.53 -21.03 3.70
CA GLY A 139 -11.66 -21.42 2.86
C GLY A 139 -12.90 -20.51 2.96
N ALA A 140 -12.94 -19.57 3.92
CA ALA A 140 -14.06 -18.66 4.09
C ALA A 140 -14.09 -17.59 2.99
N TYR A 141 -15.25 -16.98 2.76
CA TYR A 141 -15.42 -15.81 1.91
C TYR A 141 -15.44 -14.52 2.75
N PRO A 142 -15.09 -13.35 2.19
CA PRO A 142 -15.07 -12.08 2.92
C PRO A 142 -16.36 -11.76 3.68
N ILE A 143 -17.51 -12.08 3.12
CA ILE A 143 -18.82 -11.83 3.75
C ILE A 143 -19.01 -12.62 5.06
N GLN A 144 -18.28 -13.71 5.26
CA GLN A 144 -18.35 -14.56 6.45
C GLN A 144 -17.43 -14.08 7.57
N LEU A 145 -16.68 -12.98 7.33
CA LEU A 145 -15.71 -12.44 8.26
C LEU A 145 -16.21 -11.15 8.92
N SER A 146 -15.84 -10.97 10.19
CA SER A 146 -15.99 -9.67 10.85
C SER A 146 -15.10 -8.61 10.19
N GLY A 147 -15.41 -7.31 10.37
CA GLY A 147 -14.61 -6.21 9.83
C GLY A 147 -13.13 -6.27 10.25
N GLY A 148 -12.84 -6.62 11.51
CA GLY A 148 -11.47 -6.79 11.98
C GLY A 148 -10.76 -7.99 11.34
N GLN A 149 -11.49 -9.08 11.02
CA GLN A 149 -10.93 -10.20 10.27
C GLN A 149 -10.66 -9.82 8.81
N GLN A 150 -11.58 -9.12 8.15
CA GLN A 150 -11.37 -8.60 6.80
C GLN A 150 -10.16 -7.67 6.72
N GLN A 151 -9.97 -6.81 7.72
CA GLN A 151 -8.79 -5.94 7.82
C GLN A 151 -7.49 -6.76 7.88
N ARG A 152 -7.45 -7.80 8.73
CA ARG A 152 -6.27 -8.68 8.82
C ARG A 152 -5.99 -9.44 7.52
N VAL A 153 -7.03 -9.87 6.79
CA VAL A 153 -6.86 -10.44 5.44
C VAL A 153 -6.28 -9.41 4.48
N ALA A 154 -6.76 -8.16 4.50
CA ALA A 154 -6.24 -7.09 3.66
C ALA A 154 -4.76 -6.78 3.97
N ILE A 155 -4.37 -6.84 5.24
CA ILE A 155 -2.96 -6.71 5.67
C ILE A 155 -2.12 -7.88 5.14
N ALA A 156 -2.61 -9.11 5.25
CA ALA A 156 -1.90 -10.29 4.75
C ALA A 156 -1.76 -10.30 3.21
N ARG A 157 -2.68 -9.64 2.49
CA ARG A 157 -2.67 -9.53 1.04
C ARG A 157 -1.70 -8.45 0.54
N ALA A 158 -1.51 -7.34 1.28
CA ALA A 158 -0.64 -6.22 0.95
C ALA A 158 0.84 -6.57 1.14
#